data_1832864624073816a72c8de564bed110
#
_entry.id   1832864624073816a72c8de564bed110
#
_cell.length_a   1.000
_cell.length_b   1.000
_cell.length_c   1.000
_cell.angle_alpha   90.00
_cell.angle_beta   90.00
_cell.angle_gamma   90.00
#
_symmetry.space_group_name_H-M   'P 1'
#
loop_
_entity.id
_entity.type
_entity.pdbx_description
1 polymer ?
#
loop_
_entity_poly.entity_id
_entity_poly.type
_entity_poly.pdbx_seq_one_letter_code
_entity_poly.pdbx_strand_id
1 'polypeptide(L)'
;RVSDELRKKGILVSPGGVRSIWLRHDMETFQKRLKALSAKVEQEGIILDENQVAALEKAKEEKQAHGEIETYYPGFLVAQDTYYVGHIKGVGHIYQQTVIDTYSKIGFAKLYDRKNALVAADMLNDRIVPFFEQHDLKLMRMLTDRGTEYCGSRENHEYELYLAVEDIDHSKIKAKSP
;
A
#
# COMPACT_ATOMS: atom_id res chain seq x y z
N ARG A 1 8.23 -20.08 23.90
CA ARG A 1 9.53 -19.62 23.33
C ARG A 1 10.14 -18.44 24.10
N VAL A 2 9.56 -17.22 24.08
CA VAL A 2 10.19 -16.05 24.76
C VAL A 2 10.29 -16.24 26.27
N SER A 3 9.24 -16.73 26.94
CA SER A 3 9.29 -17.02 28.39
C SER A 3 10.32 -18.10 28.73
N ASP A 4 10.59 -19.05 27.82
CA ASP A 4 11.58 -20.08 28.04
C ASP A 4 13.02 -19.55 27.90
N GLU A 5 13.25 -18.63 26.96
CA GLU A 5 14.53 -17.94 26.81
C GLU A 5 14.80 -17.02 27.99
N LEU A 6 13.79 -16.31 28.49
CA LEU A 6 13.91 -15.51 29.71
C LEU A 6 14.21 -16.36 30.95
N ARG A 7 13.60 -17.54 31.04
CA ARG A 7 13.90 -18.50 32.14
C ARG A 7 15.34 -18.96 32.14
N LYS A 8 15.93 -19.21 30.96
CA LYS A 8 17.37 -19.55 30.83
C LYS A 8 18.28 -18.42 31.35
N LYS A 9 17.82 -17.19 31.31
CA LYS A 9 18.49 -15.99 31.82
C LYS A 9 18.12 -15.66 33.27
N GLY A 10 17.43 -16.57 33.99
CA GLY A 10 17.01 -16.39 35.38
C GLY A 10 15.78 -15.48 35.56
N ILE A 11 15.11 -15.07 34.47
CA ILE A 11 13.94 -14.21 34.52
C ILE A 11 12.69 -15.04 34.43
N LEU A 12 11.91 -15.12 35.51
CA LEU A 12 10.67 -15.91 35.57
C LEU A 12 9.47 -15.06 35.19
N VAL A 13 9.03 -15.18 33.93
CA VAL A 13 7.83 -14.50 33.40
C VAL A 13 6.98 -15.52 32.67
N SER A 14 5.68 -15.55 32.97
CA SER A 14 4.72 -16.40 32.25
C SER A 14 4.49 -15.90 30.80
N PRO A 15 4.01 -16.76 29.87
CA PRO A 15 3.63 -16.33 28.52
C PRO A 15 2.59 -15.18 28.52
N GLY A 16 1.65 -15.20 29.46
CA GLY A 16 0.67 -14.11 29.66
C GLY A 16 1.33 -12.81 30.13
N GLY A 17 2.31 -12.89 31.03
CA GLY A 17 3.12 -11.75 31.45
C GLY A 17 3.92 -11.12 30.32
N VAL A 18 4.54 -11.94 29.47
CA VAL A 18 5.24 -11.46 28.25
C VAL A 18 4.26 -10.72 27.34
N ARG A 19 3.06 -11.29 27.10
CA ARG A 19 2.03 -10.64 26.28
C ARG A 19 1.57 -9.31 26.86
N SER A 20 1.37 -9.24 28.18
CA SER A 20 0.99 -7.98 28.86
C SER A 20 2.04 -6.89 28.74
N ILE A 21 3.33 -7.25 28.79
CA ILE A 21 4.44 -6.32 28.56
C ILE A 21 4.39 -5.82 27.10
N TRP A 22 4.23 -6.70 26.12
CA TRP A 22 4.15 -6.30 24.72
C TRP A 22 2.97 -5.37 24.43
N LEU A 23 1.81 -5.61 25.03
CA LEU A 23 0.64 -4.73 24.87
C LEU A 23 0.91 -3.34 25.45
N ARG A 24 1.55 -3.24 26.63
CA ARG A 24 1.88 -1.94 27.25
C ARG A 24 2.89 -1.12 26.45
N HIS A 25 3.73 -1.78 25.65
CA HIS A 25 4.78 -1.13 24.84
C HIS A 25 4.46 -1.11 23.35
N ASP A 26 3.21 -1.35 22.95
CA ASP A 26 2.76 -1.40 21.55
C ASP A 26 3.57 -2.38 20.69
N MET A 27 3.93 -3.55 21.27
CA MET A 27 4.75 -4.59 20.64
C MET A 27 4.02 -5.94 20.52
N GLU A 28 2.68 -5.97 20.51
CA GLU A 28 1.87 -7.19 20.54
C GLU A 28 2.03 -8.04 19.26
N THR A 29 2.26 -7.41 18.11
CA THR A 29 2.48 -8.14 16.85
C THR A 29 3.95 -8.36 16.55
N PHE A 30 4.25 -9.38 15.75
CA PHE A 30 5.62 -9.65 15.31
C PHE A 30 6.20 -8.46 14.52
N GLN A 31 5.41 -7.84 13.66
CA GLN A 31 5.80 -6.67 12.86
C GLN A 31 6.16 -5.46 13.73
N LYS A 32 5.36 -5.16 14.76
CA LYS A 32 5.65 -4.06 15.69
C LYS A 32 6.96 -4.30 16.46
N ARG A 33 7.22 -5.55 16.87
CA ARG A 33 8.50 -5.91 17.50
C ARG A 33 9.70 -5.77 16.58
N LEU A 34 9.57 -6.14 15.30
CA LEU A 34 10.62 -5.95 14.30
C LEU A 34 10.89 -4.47 14.03
N LYS A 35 9.84 -3.65 13.92
CA LYS A 35 9.97 -2.19 13.76
C LYS A 35 10.70 -1.57 14.96
N ALA A 36 10.35 -1.95 16.17
CA ALA A 36 11.02 -1.51 17.39
C ALA A 36 12.49 -1.94 17.44
N LEU A 37 12.80 -3.17 16.99
CA LEU A 37 14.17 -3.66 16.89
C LEU A 37 14.99 -2.86 15.87
N SER A 38 14.43 -2.60 14.67
CA SER A 38 15.11 -1.80 13.64
C SER A 38 15.43 -0.39 14.14
N ALA A 39 14.47 0.28 14.79
CA ALA A 39 14.69 1.61 15.36
C ALA A 39 15.76 1.62 16.45
N LYS A 40 15.81 0.57 17.26
CA LYS A 40 16.82 0.43 18.32
C LYS A 40 18.22 0.18 17.77
N VAL A 41 18.33 -0.60 16.70
CA VAL A 41 19.58 -0.84 15.97
C VAL A 41 20.14 0.48 15.39
N GLU A 42 19.26 1.30 14.79
CA GLU A 42 19.66 2.61 14.25
C GLU A 42 20.12 3.59 15.34
N GLN A 43 19.45 3.56 16.50
CA GLN A 43 19.76 4.48 17.61
C GLN A 43 20.98 4.09 18.44
N GLU A 44 21.16 2.79 18.69
CA GLU A 44 22.18 2.30 19.64
C GLU A 44 23.36 1.61 18.95
N GLY A 45 23.38 1.49 17.60
CA GLY A 45 24.44 0.83 16.85
C GLY A 45 24.62 -0.66 17.21
N ILE A 46 23.55 -1.32 17.62
CA ILE A 46 23.58 -2.72 18.07
C ILE A 46 23.94 -3.62 16.89
N ILE A 47 24.97 -4.45 17.07
CA ILE A 47 25.31 -5.51 16.11
C ILE A 47 24.27 -6.62 16.24
N LEU A 48 23.50 -6.83 15.19
CA LEU A 48 22.53 -7.92 15.11
C LEU A 48 23.22 -9.25 14.85
N ASP A 49 22.74 -10.30 15.49
CA ASP A 49 23.07 -11.69 15.18
C ASP A 49 22.49 -12.04 13.77
N GLU A 50 23.15 -12.96 13.04
CA GLU A 50 22.75 -13.41 11.67
C GLU A 50 21.29 -13.84 11.59
N ASN A 51 20.75 -14.51 12.63
CA ASN A 51 19.34 -14.89 12.69
C ASN A 51 18.39 -13.70 12.79
N GLN A 52 18.81 -12.63 13.45
CA GLN A 52 18.05 -11.38 13.59
C GLN A 52 18.06 -10.58 12.28
N VAL A 53 19.21 -10.56 11.59
CA VAL A 53 19.35 -9.95 10.25
C VAL A 53 18.44 -10.69 9.25
N ALA A 54 18.54 -12.02 9.19
CA ALA A 54 17.70 -12.84 8.31
C ALA A 54 16.19 -12.67 8.61
N ALA A 55 15.80 -12.53 9.89
CA ALA A 55 14.41 -12.27 10.26
C ALA A 55 13.93 -10.88 9.83
N LEU A 56 14.81 -9.85 9.88
CA LEU A 56 14.50 -8.50 9.40
C LEU A 56 14.39 -8.45 7.88
N GLU A 57 15.30 -9.12 7.16
CA GLU A 57 15.26 -9.21 5.70
C GLU A 57 14.01 -9.92 5.24
N LYS A 58 13.69 -11.08 5.81
CA LYS A 58 12.46 -11.82 5.52
C LYS A 58 11.21 -10.98 5.80
N ALA A 59 11.18 -10.20 6.89
CA ALA A 59 10.04 -9.33 7.18
C ALA A 59 9.95 -8.14 6.21
N LYS A 60 11.08 -7.62 5.71
CA LYS A 60 11.09 -6.61 4.64
C LYS A 60 10.57 -7.21 3.33
N GLU A 61 11.00 -8.42 2.97
CA GLU A 61 10.51 -9.13 1.80
C GLU A 61 9.00 -9.45 1.91
N GLU A 62 8.53 -9.90 3.08
CA GLU A 62 7.11 -10.15 3.33
C GLU A 62 6.29 -8.86 3.24
N LYS A 63 6.76 -7.72 3.77
CA LYS A 63 6.12 -6.40 3.60
C LYS A 63 6.02 -6.01 2.11
N GLN A 64 7.11 -6.16 1.36
CA GLN A 64 7.10 -5.91 -0.08
C GLN A 64 6.20 -6.89 -0.83
N ALA A 65 6.13 -8.14 -0.40
CA ALA A 65 5.25 -9.16 -0.98
C ALA A 65 3.77 -8.93 -0.66
N HIS A 66 3.44 -8.38 0.52
CA HIS A 66 2.06 -8.05 0.92
C HIS A 66 1.60 -6.67 0.44
N GLY A 67 2.44 -5.92 -0.27
CA GLY A 67 2.09 -4.63 -0.86
C GLY A 67 1.88 -3.51 0.15
N GLU A 68 2.39 -3.61 1.38
CA GLU A 68 2.47 -2.48 2.30
C GLU A 68 3.57 -1.52 1.82
N ILE A 69 3.20 -0.64 0.90
CA ILE A 69 4.06 0.45 0.46
C ILE A 69 3.94 1.57 1.51
N GLU A 70 5.05 1.89 2.18
CA GLU A 70 5.08 3.04 3.09
C GLU A 70 4.88 4.33 2.27
N THR A 71 3.98 5.18 2.73
CA THR A 71 3.66 6.46 2.11
C THR A 71 4.08 7.59 3.02
N TYR A 72 4.73 8.61 2.48
CA TYR A 72 5.41 9.64 3.27
C TYR A 72 4.70 10.99 3.27
N TYR A 73 3.93 11.30 2.22
CA TYR A 73 3.21 12.56 2.05
C TYR A 73 2.03 12.38 1.07
N PRO A 74 1.07 13.33 1.03
CA PRO A 74 -0.04 13.28 0.08
C PRO A 74 0.46 13.28 -1.38
N GLY A 75 -0.12 12.44 -2.23
CA GLY A 75 0.29 12.30 -3.63
C GLY A 75 1.46 11.34 -3.86
N PHE A 76 2.12 10.83 -2.81
CA PHE A 76 3.22 9.86 -2.98
C PHE A 76 2.77 8.55 -3.62
N LEU A 77 1.64 8.00 -3.15
CA LEU A 77 1.02 6.82 -3.70
C LEU A 77 -0.49 6.95 -3.64
N VAL A 78 -1.12 6.88 -4.79
CA VAL A 78 -2.58 6.97 -4.94
C VAL A 78 -3.09 5.69 -5.56
N ALA A 79 -4.06 5.05 -4.92
CA ALA A 79 -4.67 3.81 -5.40
C ALA A 79 -5.91 4.09 -6.22
N GLN A 80 -6.07 3.40 -7.36
CA GLN A 80 -7.26 3.46 -8.20
C GLN A 80 -7.83 2.06 -8.43
N ASP A 81 -9.16 1.97 -8.38
CA ASP A 81 -9.90 0.74 -8.61
C ASP A 81 -11.24 1.00 -9.31
N THR A 82 -11.72 -0.01 -10.05
CA THR A 82 -12.98 0.03 -10.76
C THR A 82 -13.97 -0.96 -10.14
N TYR A 83 -15.06 -0.45 -9.59
CA TYR A 83 -16.12 -1.27 -9.02
C TYR A 83 -17.33 -1.33 -9.96
N TYR A 84 -17.87 -2.52 -10.20
CA TYR A 84 -19.14 -2.70 -10.93
C TYR A 84 -20.30 -2.42 -9.98
N VAL A 85 -21.04 -1.34 -10.22
CA VAL A 85 -22.17 -0.92 -9.38
C VAL A 85 -23.44 -1.73 -9.69
N GLY A 86 -23.69 -1.98 -10.97
CA GLY A 86 -24.89 -2.70 -11.41
C GLY A 86 -25.31 -2.32 -12.81
N HIS A 87 -26.54 -2.75 -13.16
CA HIS A 87 -27.18 -2.47 -14.45
C HIS A 87 -28.44 -1.62 -14.25
N ILE A 88 -28.51 -0.48 -14.93
CA ILE A 88 -29.67 0.40 -14.92
C ILE A 88 -30.45 0.21 -16.25
N LYS A 89 -31.75 -0.09 -16.14
CA LYS A 89 -32.63 -0.27 -17.31
C LYS A 89 -32.62 1.00 -18.16
N GLY A 90 -32.31 0.85 -19.45
CA GLY A 90 -32.23 1.96 -20.40
C GLY A 90 -30.91 2.72 -20.45
N VAL A 91 -30.00 2.47 -19.50
CA VAL A 91 -28.65 3.07 -19.48
C VAL A 91 -27.58 2.02 -19.75
N GLY A 92 -27.68 0.85 -19.14
CA GLY A 92 -26.69 -0.21 -19.25
C GLY A 92 -25.91 -0.46 -17.96
N HIS A 93 -24.70 -0.97 -18.12
CA HIS A 93 -23.79 -1.23 -17.00
C HIS A 93 -23.23 0.07 -16.42
N ILE A 94 -23.17 0.16 -15.10
CA ILE A 94 -22.59 1.30 -14.39
C ILE A 94 -21.39 0.82 -13.59
N TYR A 95 -20.28 1.54 -13.74
CA TYR A 95 -19.02 1.32 -13.07
C TYR A 95 -18.66 2.56 -12.25
N GLN A 96 -18.06 2.35 -11.11
CA GLN A 96 -17.49 3.40 -10.29
C GLN A 96 -15.99 3.35 -10.35
N GLN A 97 -15.36 4.41 -10.81
CA GLN A 97 -13.95 4.65 -10.62
C GLN A 97 -13.75 5.25 -9.22
N THR A 98 -12.90 4.64 -8.42
CA THR A 98 -12.56 5.10 -7.09
C THR A 98 -11.06 5.36 -7.02
N VAL A 99 -10.67 6.51 -6.49
CA VAL A 99 -9.27 6.88 -6.28
C VAL A 99 -9.08 7.32 -4.84
N ILE A 100 -8.05 6.80 -4.17
CA ILE A 100 -7.76 7.10 -2.77
C ILE A 100 -6.28 7.43 -2.62
N ASP A 101 -5.98 8.60 -2.06
CA ASP A 101 -4.62 8.88 -1.59
C ASP A 101 -4.31 8.06 -0.35
N THR A 102 -3.27 7.24 -0.43
CA THR A 102 -2.97 6.27 0.62
C THR A 102 -2.37 6.90 1.88
N TYR A 103 -1.90 8.15 1.80
CA TYR A 103 -1.39 8.90 2.94
C TYR A 103 -2.51 9.68 3.65
N SER A 104 -3.15 10.63 2.96
CA SER A 104 -4.18 11.50 3.54
C SER A 104 -5.54 10.83 3.73
N LYS A 105 -5.78 9.69 3.06
CA LYS A 105 -7.05 8.96 3.00
C LYS A 105 -8.18 9.75 2.30
N ILE A 106 -7.85 10.82 1.60
CA ILE A 106 -8.81 11.51 0.73
C ILE A 106 -9.18 10.60 -0.43
N GLY A 107 -10.47 10.45 -0.67
CA GLY A 107 -11.02 9.61 -1.71
C GLY A 107 -11.89 10.37 -2.70
N PHE A 108 -11.87 9.92 -3.94
CA PHE A 108 -12.69 10.42 -5.04
C PHE A 108 -13.44 9.27 -5.68
N ALA A 109 -14.65 9.53 -6.13
CA ALA A 109 -15.45 8.56 -6.88
C ALA A 109 -16.19 9.26 -8.01
N LYS A 110 -16.29 8.59 -9.17
CA LYS A 110 -17.06 9.03 -10.33
C LYS A 110 -17.69 7.83 -11.03
N LEU A 111 -18.92 7.97 -11.49
CA LEU A 111 -19.65 6.92 -12.18
C LEU A 111 -19.49 7.04 -13.69
N TYR A 112 -19.39 5.89 -14.36
CA TYR A 112 -19.24 5.77 -15.80
C TYR A 112 -20.13 4.65 -16.36
N ASP A 113 -20.50 4.76 -17.62
CA ASP A 113 -21.28 3.76 -18.35
C ASP A 113 -20.42 2.64 -18.97
N ARG A 114 -19.11 2.74 -18.84
CA ARG A 114 -18.14 1.79 -19.41
C ARG A 114 -16.90 1.62 -18.55
N LYS A 115 -16.19 0.53 -18.79
CA LYS A 115 -14.93 0.19 -18.14
C LYS A 115 -13.85 0.02 -19.21
N ASN A 116 -12.97 0.99 -19.38
CA ASN A 116 -11.84 0.96 -20.31
C ASN A 116 -10.72 1.93 -19.86
N ALA A 117 -9.60 1.89 -20.57
CA ALA A 117 -8.42 2.70 -20.25
C ALA A 117 -8.69 4.22 -20.33
N LEU A 118 -9.48 4.65 -21.30
CA LEU A 118 -9.83 6.06 -21.46
C LEU A 118 -10.61 6.61 -20.26
N VAL A 119 -11.57 5.85 -19.73
CA VAL A 119 -12.36 6.20 -18.54
C VAL A 119 -11.47 6.25 -17.30
N ALA A 120 -10.52 5.32 -17.17
CA ALA A 120 -9.57 5.33 -16.06
C ALA A 120 -8.66 6.57 -16.10
N ALA A 121 -8.19 6.96 -17.28
CA ALA A 121 -7.41 8.17 -17.50
C ALA A 121 -8.25 9.45 -17.29
N ASP A 122 -9.51 9.47 -17.76
CA ASP A 122 -10.44 10.60 -17.57
C ASP A 122 -10.63 10.94 -16.08
N MET A 123 -10.75 9.94 -15.22
CA MET A 123 -10.85 10.16 -13.78
C MET A 123 -9.63 10.91 -13.21
N LEU A 124 -8.42 10.56 -13.69
CA LEU A 124 -7.18 11.23 -13.26
C LEU A 124 -7.13 12.67 -13.78
N ASN A 125 -7.40 12.86 -15.06
CA ASN A 125 -7.34 14.14 -15.73
C ASN A 125 -8.40 15.14 -15.22
N ASP A 126 -9.63 14.67 -15.00
CA ASP A 126 -10.76 15.54 -14.60
C ASP A 126 -10.75 15.90 -13.10
N ARG A 127 -10.25 15.02 -12.25
CA ARG A 127 -10.42 15.16 -10.80
C ARG A 127 -9.12 15.10 -10.02
N ILE A 128 -8.26 14.14 -10.31
CA ILE A 128 -7.15 13.81 -9.41
C ILE A 128 -5.97 14.75 -9.61
N VAL A 129 -5.45 14.83 -10.83
CA VAL A 129 -4.30 15.71 -11.13
C VAL A 129 -4.60 17.15 -10.77
N PRO A 130 -5.76 17.76 -11.20
CA PRO A 130 -6.09 19.14 -10.82
C PRO A 130 -6.23 19.35 -9.31
N PHE A 131 -6.72 18.35 -8.56
CA PHE A 131 -6.81 18.46 -7.10
C PHE A 131 -5.43 18.56 -6.46
N PHE A 132 -4.47 17.71 -6.84
CA PHE A 132 -3.13 17.77 -6.27
C PHE A 132 -2.40 19.06 -6.69
N GLU A 133 -2.54 19.50 -7.94
CA GLU A 133 -1.96 20.75 -8.44
C GLU A 133 -2.47 21.98 -7.68
N GLN A 134 -3.79 22.06 -7.38
CA GLN A 134 -4.38 23.15 -6.60
C GLN A 134 -3.80 23.27 -5.18
N HIS A 135 -3.18 22.20 -4.68
CA HIS A 135 -2.57 22.16 -3.36
C HIS A 135 -1.03 22.18 -3.41
N ASP A 136 -0.45 22.51 -4.57
CA ASP A 136 1.01 22.51 -4.81
C ASP A 136 1.65 21.13 -4.49
N LEU A 137 0.91 20.06 -4.74
CA LEU A 137 1.34 18.68 -4.53
C LEU A 137 1.50 17.96 -5.86
N LYS A 138 2.57 17.19 -6.01
CA LYS A 138 2.78 16.32 -7.19
C LYS A 138 2.23 14.93 -6.91
N LEU A 139 1.47 14.39 -7.88
CA LEU A 139 1.08 13.00 -7.91
C LEU A 139 2.25 12.16 -8.42
N MET A 140 2.86 11.34 -7.55
CA MET A 140 4.09 10.62 -7.89
C MET A 140 3.84 9.24 -8.46
N ARG A 141 2.86 8.50 -7.92
CA ARG A 141 2.66 7.10 -8.28
C ARG A 141 1.23 6.65 -8.16
N MET A 142 0.75 5.95 -9.19
CA MET A 142 -0.52 5.24 -9.17
C MET A 142 -0.33 3.76 -8.83
N LEU A 143 -1.21 3.23 -7.96
CA LEU A 143 -1.32 1.82 -7.62
C LEU A 143 -2.66 1.28 -8.15
N THR A 144 -2.61 0.29 -9.03
CA THR A 144 -3.80 -0.37 -9.57
C THR A 144 -3.68 -1.89 -9.48
N ASP A 145 -4.78 -2.58 -9.72
CA ASP A 145 -4.73 -3.98 -10.06
C ASP A 145 -4.20 -4.19 -11.50
N ARG A 146 -4.33 -5.40 -12.03
CA ARG A 146 -3.92 -5.75 -13.39
C ARG A 146 -5.11 -5.79 -14.36
N GLY A 147 -6.16 -5.04 -14.08
CA GLY A 147 -7.30 -4.90 -14.98
C GLY A 147 -6.89 -4.37 -16.35
N THR A 148 -7.60 -4.77 -17.38
CA THR A 148 -7.33 -4.34 -18.77
C THR A 148 -7.52 -2.84 -18.97
N GLU A 149 -8.25 -2.17 -18.09
CA GLU A 149 -8.41 -0.71 -18.06
C GLU A 149 -7.17 0.03 -17.57
N TYR A 150 -6.26 -0.65 -16.85
CA TYR A 150 -5.04 -0.07 -16.30
C TYR A 150 -3.77 -0.61 -16.96
N CYS A 151 -3.85 -1.79 -17.56
CA CYS A 151 -2.67 -2.52 -18.02
C CYS A 151 -2.80 -2.90 -19.50
N GLY A 152 -1.89 -2.42 -20.32
CA GLY A 152 -1.76 -2.75 -21.72
C GLY A 152 -0.34 -2.49 -22.23
N SER A 153 -0.18 -2.43 -23.56
CA SER A 153 1.06 -2.01 -24.18
C SER A 153 1.31 -0.54 -23.88
N ARG A 154 2.51 -0.23 -23.35
CA ARG A 154 2.86 1.14 -22.93
C ARG A 154 2.77 2.16 -24.06
N GLU A 155 2.87 1.73 -25.31
CA GLU A 155 2.84 2.58 -26.50
C GLU A 155 1.42 2.84 -27.05
N ASN A 156 0.44 2.00 -26.68
CA ASN A 156 -0.89 2.05 -27.28
C ASN A 156 -2.03 2.00 -26.24
N HIS A 157 -1.74 2.04 -24.97
CA HIS A 157 -2.73 1.96 -23.91
C HIS A 157 -2.96 3.34 -23.29
N GLU A 158 -4.15 3.90 -23.43
CA GLU A 158 -4.48 5.29 -23.10
C GLU A 158 -4.14 5.65 -21.65
N TYR A 159 -4.37 4.75 -20.71
CA TYR A 159 -4.04 4.97 -19.30
C TYR A 159 -2.52 5.03 -19.06
N GLU A 160 -1.75 4.10 -19.63
CA GLU A 160 -0.30 4.09 -19.51
C GLU A 160 0.35 5.30 -20.22
N LEU A 161 -0.21 5.72 -21.37
CA LEU A 161 0.22 6.92 -22.07
C LEU A 161 -0.05 8.18 -21.25
N TYR A 162 -1.24 8.28 -20.64
CA TYR A 162 -1.59 9.41 -19.78
C TYR A 162 -0.62 9.53 -18.59
N LEU A 163 -0.36 8.44 -17.89
CA LEU A 163 0.60 8.43 -16.78
C LEU A 163 2.01 8.83 -17.21
N ALA A 164 2.44 8.39 -18.40
CA ALA A 164 3.75 8.74 -18.95
C ALA A 164 3.85 10.24 -19.30
N VAL A 165 2.77 10.85 -19.82
CA VAL A 165 2.72 12.29 -20.14
C VAL A 165 2.78 13.13 -18.85
N GLU A 166 2.07 12.71 -17.80
CA GLU A 166 2.02 13.40 -16.51
C GLU A 166 3.24 13.09 -15.60
N ASP A 167 4.21 12.30 -16.07
CA ASP A 167 5.37 11.87 -15.29
C ASP A 167 4.95 11.19 -13.95
N ILE A 168 3.96 10.30 -14.04
CA ILE A 168 3.42 9.53 -12.92
C ILE A 168 3.85 8.07 -13.05
N ASP A 169 4.51 7.54 -12.02
CA ASP A 169 4.88 6.13 -11.96
C ASP A 169 3.66 5.21 -11.86
N HIS A 170 3.72 4.02 -12.48
CA HIS A 170 2.67 3.01 -12.37
C HIS A 170 3.15 1.76 -11.62
N SER A 171 2.52 1.47 -10.48
CA SER A 171 2.72 0.25 -9.70
C SER A 171 1.49 -0.65 -9.80
N LYS A 172 1.71 -1.95 -9.97
CA LYS A 172 0.66 -2.96 -10.13
C LYS A 172 0.68 -3.93 -8.96
N ILE A 173 -0.46 -4.15 -8.33
CA ILE A 173 -0.60 -5.17 -7.28
C ILE A 173 -0.27 -6.54 -7.88
N LYS A 174 0.50 -7.36 -7.15
CA LYS A 174 0.73 -8.76 -7.55
C LYS A 174 -0.61 -9.48 -7.64
N ALA A 175 -0.84 -10.24 -8.70
CA ALA A 175 -1.99 -11.12 -8.76
C ALA A 175 -1.96 -12.03 -7.52
N LYS A 176 -3.11 -12.11 -6.81
CA LYS A 176 -3.24 -13.07 -5.71
C LYS A 176 -2.93 -14.45 -6.29
N SER A 177 -1.86 -15.05 -5.84
CA SER A 177 -1.71 -16.50 -6.00
C SER A 177 -2.87 -17.15 -5.25
N PRO A 178 -3.59 -18.10 -5.87
CA PRO A 178 -4.67 -18.79 -5.20
C PRO A 178 -4.16 -19.54 -3.97
#